data_5942c6f7ae77246554290a85fa07663f
#
_entry.id   5942c6f7ae77246554290a85fa07663f
#
_cell.length_a   1.000
_cell.length_b   1.000
_cell.length_c   1.000
_cell.angle_alpha   90.00
_cell.angle_beta   90.00
_cell.angle_gamma   90.00
#
_symmetry.space_group_name_H-M   'P 1'
#
loop_
_entity.id
_entity.type
_entity.pdbx_description
1 polymer ?
#
loop_
_entity_poly.entity_id
_entity_poly.type
_entity_poly.pdbx_seq_one_letter_code
_entity_poly.pdbx_strand_id
1 'polypeptide(L)'
;IWKGLVGSEMCIRDSKWVGTNGTSPFGHGGQNPEGIRIGGPGGRKKAVKIWEQRQYSNLDDSVIIGTRDIKMALRRLRKFARQGVDLELDMDDTIKSTAKNAGYLDIKMVPERLNSVKVIVLFDVGGSMDPYVKLCEELFSAIKTEFKNLEYFYFHNCIYESVWKDNRRRSQERFLVQDIINKFSSDYKIIIVGDATMAPYEITNAGGSIEHWNEEAGHVWIKRLSKHFENMAWLNPVPDDHWDYTSSICILRELFENRMYPLTLKGLEDGMAELSK
;
A
#
# COMPACT_ATOMS: atom_id res chain seq x y z
N ILE A 1 18.45 30.96 16.75
CA ILE A 1 18.59 29.63 17.39
C ILE A 1 17.60 28.60 16.80
N TRP A 2 16.58 29.02 16.09
CA TRP A 2 15.54 28.13 15.54
C TRP A 2 15.79 27.66 14.09
N LYS A 3 16.84 28.14 13.44
CA LYS A 3 17.18 27.73 12.05
C LYS A 3 17.80 26.34 11.92
N GLY A 4 18.14 25.68 13.03
CA GLY A 4 18.79 24.38 13.04
C GLY A 4 17.89 23.17 13.22
N LEU A 5 16.56 23.32 13.28
CA LEU A 5 15.62 22.21 13.51
C LEU A 5 14.85 21.77 12.25
N VAL A 6 15.11 22.42 11.12
CA VAL A 6 14.46 22.10 9.83
C VAL A 6 15.50 21.53 8.91
N GLY A 7 15.73 20.23 9.01
CA GLY A 7 16.66 19.50 8.18
C GLY A 7 17.55 18.60 9.04
N SER A 8 17.21 17.33 9.14
CA SER A 8 17.83 16.37 10.04
C SER A 8 19.34 16.20 9.87
N GLU A 9 19.89 16.46 8.70
CA GLU A 9 21.33 16.33 8.45
C GLU A 9 22.16 17.56 8.86
N MET A 10 21.59 18.75 8.79
CA MET A 10 22.33 19.97 9.11
C MET A 10 22.55 20.16 10.61
N CYS A 11 21.63 19.69 11.44
CA CYS A 11 21.77 19.77 12.90
C CYS A 11 22.83 18.81 13.46
N ILE A 12 23.11 17.72 12.76
CA ILE A 12 24.06 16.70 13.21
C ILE A 12 25.50 17.05 12.85
N ARG A 13 25.72 17.73 11.71
CA ARG A 13 27.07 18.02 11.19
C ARG A 13 27.74 19.23 11.80
N ASP A 14 26.97 20.24 12.18
CA ASP A 14 27.53 21.53 12.60
C ASP A 14 27.50 21.75 14.13
N SER A 15 26.95 20.85 14.90
CA SER A 15 26.82 20.99 16.34
C SER A 15 27.89 20.22 17.10
N LYS A 16 28.78 20.96 17.76
CA LYS A 16 29.71 20.39 18.77
C LYS A 16 29.00 19.75 19.97
N TRP A 17 27.70 19.88 20.05
CA TRP A 17 26.84 19.33 21.10
C TRP A 17 26.24 17.98 20.81
N VAL A 18 26.47 17.43 19.63
CA VAL A 18 26.03 16.08 19.27
C VAL A 18 27.04 15.07 19.79
N GLY A 19 26.65 14.32 20.79
CA GLY A 19 27.51 13.33 21.46
C GLY A 19 26.93 11.92 21.40
N THR A 20 27.80 10.92 21.36
CA THR A 20 27.42 9.51 21.36
C THR A 20 27.06 8.99 22.75
N ASN A 21 27.58 9.60 23.80
CA ASN A 21 27.42 9.13 25.18
C ASN A 21 26.36 9.88 25.99
N GLY A 22 25.60 10.79 25.37
CA GLY A 22 24.49 11.49 25.99
C GLY A 22 24.84 12.48 27.08
N THR A 23 26.09 12.96 27.12
CA THR A 23 26.54 14.08 28.01
C THR A 23 26.25 15.44 27.36
N SER A 24 26.09 15.49 26.05
CA SER A 24 25.66 16.68 25.31
C SER A 24 24.13 16.80 25.26
N PRO A 25 23.57 17.99 24.98
CA PRO A 25 22.13 18.19 24.82
C PRO A 25 21.52 17.31 23.74
N PHE A 26 22.31 16.90 22.76
CA PHE A 26 21.89 16.02 21.66
C PHE A 26 22.75 14.77 21.65
N GLY A 27 22.19 13.62 21.33
CA GLY A 27 22.98 12.42 21.20
C GLY A 27 22.18 11.13 21.31
N HIS A 28 22.89 10.02 21.07
CA HIS A 28 22.30 8.68 21.04
C HIS A 28 22.06 8.12 22.45
N GLY A 29 22.98 8.34 23.40
CA GLY A 29 22.93 7.75 24.76
C GLY A 29 21.88 8.35 25.67
N GLY A 30 21.49 9.60 25.50
CA GLY A 30 20.40 10.26 26.23
C GLY A 30 20.61 10.36 27.74
N GLN A 31 21.84 10.62 28.20
CA GLN A 31 22.18 10.70 29.64
C GLN A 31 21.98 12.08 30.25
N ASN A 32 21.97 13.12 29.45
CA ASN A 32 21.75 14.49 29.93
C ASN A 32 20.27 14.69 30.29
N PRO A 33 19.91 15.14 31.51
CA PRO A 33 18.54 15.37 31.94
C PRO A 33 17.79 16.41 31.10
N GLU A 34 18.49 17.41 30.55
CA GLU A 34 17.96 18.48 29.71
C GLU A 34 18.23 18.20 28.22
N GLY A 35 18.81 17.06 27.91
CA GLY A 35 19.22 16.71 26.54
C GLY A 35 18.12 16.06 25.72
N ILE A 36 18.39 16.04 24.42
CA ILE A 36 17.55 15.39 23.42
C ILE A 36 18.33 14.19 22.88
N ARG A 37 17.71 13.02 22.80
CA ARG A 37 18.33 11.86 22.19
C ARG A 37 17.70 11.53 20.82
N ILE A 38 18.56 11.05 19.91
CA ILE A 38 18.17 10.56 18.60
C ILE A 38 18.45 9.06 18.56
N GLY A 39 17.40 8.26 18.38
CA GLY A 39 17.50 6.80 18.32
C GLY A 39 17.89 6.10 19.62
N GLY A 40 17.90 4.77 19.57
CA GLY A 40 18.37 3.88 20.63
C GLY A 40 17.57 3.85 21.96
N PRO A 41 17.83 2.86 22.82
CA PRO A 41 17.06 2.67 24.07
C PRO A 41 17.37 3.72 25.16
N GLY A 42 18.48 4.47 25.06
CA GLY A 42 18.92 5.47 26.05
C GLY A 42 19.42 4.84 27.36
N GLY A 43 20.59 5.31 27.88
CA GLY A 43 21.20 4.75 29.06
C GLY A 43 20.39 5.01 30.33
N ARG A 44 20.27 6.26 30.77
CA ARG A 44 19.56 6.65 32.00
C ARG A 44 18.12 7.09 31.84
N LYS A 45 17.58 7.03 30.60
CA LYS A 45 16.18 7.35 30.24
C LYS A 45 15.70 8.76 30.67
N LYS A 46 16.61 9.72 30.87
CA LYS A 46 16.26 11.10 31.28
C LYS A 46 16.08 12.06 30.12
N ALA A 47 16.85 11.90 29.03
CA ALA A 47 16.71 12.74 27.86
C ALA A 47 15.49 12.34 27.04
N VAL A 48 14.77 13.35 26.52
CA VAL A 48 13.59 13.14 25.68
C VAL A 48 14.00 12.55 24.34
N LYS A 49 13.35 11.45 23.94
CA LYS A 49 13.55 10.86 22.62
C LYS A 49 12.77 11.65 21.59
N ILE A 50 13.46 12.27 20.65
CA ILE A 50 12.83 13.08 19.59
C ILE A 50 12.74 12.30 18.29
N TRP A 51 13.73 11.45 18.01
CA TRP A 51 13.75 10.69 16.77
C TRP A 51 14.15 9.24 17.02
N GLU A 52 13.46 8.35 16.33
CA GLU A 52 13.78 6.94 16.23
C GLU A 52 14.04 6.60 14.76
N GLN A 53 15.13 5.88 14.51
CA GLN A 53 15.38 5.39 13.16
C GLN A 53 14.22 4.47 12.76
N ARG A 54 13.59 4.78 11.66
CA ARG A 54 12.47 4.00 11.14
C ARG A 54 12.93 2.63 10.71
N GLN A 55 12.28 1.59 11.23
CA GLN A 55 12.48 0.22 10.79
C GLN A 55 11.35 -0.14 9.83
N TYR A 56 11.70 -0.40 8.57
CA TYR A 56 10.74 -0.86 7.60
C TYR A 56 10.54 -2.37 7.77
N SER A 57 9.30 -2.78 7.93
CA SER A 57 8.89 -4.18 7.93
C SER A 57 7.86 -4.41 6.85
N ASN A 58 7.70 -5.66 6.42
CA ASN A 58 6.60 -6.02 5.54
C ASN A 58 5.29 -5.99 6.33
N LEU A 59 4.18 -5.75 5.65
CA LEU A 59 2.85 -5.87 6.25
C LEU A 59 2.62 -7.32 6.69
N ASP A 60 2.12 -7.50 7.91
CA ASP A 60 1.81 -8.80 8.47
C ASP A 60 0.42 -9.25 7.98
N ASP A 61 0.37 -10.38 7.31
CA ASP A 61 -0.86 -10.97 6.80
C ASP A 61 -1.51 -11.97 7.79
N SER A 62 -0.84 -12.25 8.89
CA SER A 62 -1.35 -13.12 9.97
C SER A 62 -2.29 -12.40 10.94
N VAL A 63 -2.38 -11.08 10.86
CA VAL A 63 -3.28 -10.27 11.72
C VAL A 63 -4.72 -10.66 11.46
N ILE A 64 -5.37 -11.25 12.46
CA ILE A 64 -6.78 -11.64 12.39
C ILE A 64 -7.64 -10.38 12.45
N ILE A 65 -8.27 -10.07 11.34
CA ILE A 65 -9.09 -8.88 11.21
C ILE A 65 -10.50 -9.19 11.68
N GLY A 66 -10.97 -8.41 12.64
CA GLY A 66 -12.39 -8.31 12.99
C GLY A 66 -13.23 -7.57 11.94
N THR A 67 -12.67 -7.16 10.84
CA THR A 67 -13.31 -6.28 9.86
C THR A 67 -14.05 -7.08 8.79
N ARG A 68 -15.18 -7.66 9.19
CA ARG A 68 -16.18 -8.25 8.29
C ARG A 68 -16.55 -7.31 7.13
N ASP A 69 -16.54 -6.02 7.41
CA ASP A 69 -16.95 -4.97 6.49
C ASP A 69 -15.97 -4.78 5.33
N ILE A 70 -14.65 -4.78 5.61
CA ILE A 70 -13.62 -4.72 4.56
C ILE A 70 -13.77 -5.91 3.61
N LYS A 71 -13.94 -7.12 4.14
CA LYS A 71 -14.14 -8.32 3.32
C LYS A 71 -15.43 -8.23 2.51
N MET A 72 -16.50 -7.68 3.05
CA MET A 72 -17.74 -7.51 2.30
C MET A 72 -17.58 -6.52 1.15
N ALA A 73 -16.90 -5.40 1.35
CA ALA A 73 -16.61 -4.44 0.29
C ALA A 73 -15.76 -5.08 -0.83
N LEU A 74 -14.69 -5.79 -0.46
CA LEU A 74 -13.82 -6.47 -1.42
C LEU A 74 -14.55 -7.56 -2.23
N ARG A 75 -15.56 -8.20 -1.63
CA ARG A 75 -16.37 -9.23 -2.33
C ARG A 75 -17.13 -8.68 -3.54
N ARG A 76 -17.39 -7.38 -3.62
CA ARG A 76 -18.02 -6.77 -4.78
C ARG A 76 -17.19 -6.91 -6.06
N LEU A 77 -15.86 -6.98 -5.94
CA LEU A 77 -14.98 -7.23 -7.09
C LEU A 77 -14.97 -8.70 -7.57
N ARG A 78 -15.54 -9.64 -6.82
CA ARG A 78 -15.43 -11.04 -7.19
C ARG A 78 -16.10 -11.33 -8.52
N LYS A 79 -15.34 -11.88 -9.45
CA LYS A 79 -15.80 -12.50 -10.67
C LYS A 79 -15.49 -14.01 -10.59
N PHE A 80 -16.52 -14.82 -10.39
CA PHE A 80 -16.34 -16.26 -10.33
C PHE A 80 -16.37 -16.86 -11.73
N ALA A 81 -15.33 -17.61 -12.07
CA ALA A 81 -15.25 -18.41 -13.28
C ALA A 81 -15.01 -19.88 -12.91
N ARG A 82 -15.58 -20.81 -13.67
CA ARG A 82 -15.32 -22.24 -13.52
C ARG A 82 -13.95 -22.58 -14.15
N GLN A 83 -12.88 -22.36 -13.39
CA GLN A 83 -11.49 -22.52 -13.84
C GLN A 83 -10.64 -23.34 -12.85
N GLY A 84 -11.25 -23.90 -11.80
CA GLY A 84 -10.56 -24.72 -10.81
C GLY A 84 -10.03 -26.02 -11.42
N VAL A 85 -8.91 -26.51 -10.90
CA VAL A 85 -8.38 -27.84 -11.24
C VAL A 85 -9.21 -28.92 -10.54
N ASP A 86 -9.70 -28.62 -9.36
CA ASP A 86 -10.57 -29.49 -8.59
C ASP A 86 -12.00 -29.47 -9.17
N LEU A 87 -12.68 -30.60 -9.03
CA LEU A 87 -14.04 -30.80 -9.50
C LEU A 87 -15.01 -30.67 -8.34
N GLU A 88 -16.07 -29.92 -8.51
CA GLU A 88 -17.21 -29.83 -7.60
C GLU A 88 -18.47 -30.50 -8.19
N LEU A 89 -19.33 -31.00 -7.33
CA LEU A 89 -20.59 -31.61 -7.77
C LEU A 89 -21.55 -30.53 -8.28
N ASP A 90 -21.99 -30.63 -9.55
CA ASP A 90 -23.09 -29.83 -10.07
C ASP A 90 -24.42 -30.47 -9.67
N MET A 91 -25.00 -29.96 -8.59
CA MET A 91 -26.26 -30.47 -8.04
C MET A 91 -27.42 -30.34 -9.03
N ASP A 92 -27.53 -29.22 -9.73
CA ASP A 92 -28.64 -28.94 -10.64
C ASP A 92 -28.62 -29.87 -11.86
N ASP A 93 -27.45 -30.04 -12.48
CA ASP A 93 -27.32 -30.92 -13.62
C ASP A 93 -27.34 -32.39 -13.21
N THR A 94 -26.83 -32.77 -12.03
CA THR A 94 -26.93 -34.11 -11.47
C THR A 94 -28.40 -34.49 -11.23
N ILE A 95 -29.21 -33.62 -10.64
CA ILE A 95 -30.65 -33.86 -10.41
C ILE A 95 -31.38 -34.01 -11.73
N LYS A 96 -31.13 -33.10 -12.70
CA LYS A 96 -31.78 -33.16 -14.01
C LYS A 96 -31.42 -34.42 -14.79
N SER A 97 -30.14 -34.82 -14.80
CA SER A 97 -29.68 -36.00 -15.51
C SER A 97 -30.18 -37.29 -14.86
N THR A 98 -30.20 -37.37 -13.53
CA THR A 98 -30.77 -38.47 -12.76
C THR A 98 -32.28 -38.63 -13.06
N ALA A 99 -33.02 -37.52 -13.10
CA ALA A 99 -34.44 -37.55 -13.44
C ALA A 99 -34.69 -38.03 -14.89
N LYS A 100 -33.84 -37.62 -15.84
CA LYS A 100 -33.93 -38.09 -17.24
C LYS A 100 -33.54 -39.55 -17.40
N ASN A 101 -32.67 -40.08 -16.53
CA ASN A 101 -32.24 -41.47 -16.54
C ASN A 101 -33.12 -42.39 -15.71
N ALA A 102 -34.40 -42.12 -15.64
CA ALA A 102 -35.41 -42.93 -14.90
C ALA A 102 -35.02 -43.14 -13.41
N GLY A 103 -34.33 -42.19 -12.80
CA GLY A 103 -33.93 -42.23 -11.40
C GLY A 103 -32.55 -42.88 -11.10
N TYR A 104 -31.87 -43.39 -12.13
CA TYR A 104 -30.49 -43.85 -11.97
C TYR A 104 -29.55 -42.65 -11.76
N LEU A 105 -28.81 -42.67 -10.68
CA LEU A 105 -27.89 -41.60 -10.30
C LEU A 105 -26.86 -41.31 -11.40
N ASP A 106 -26.86 -40.11 -11.95
CA ASP A 106 -25.91 -39.63 -12.96
C ASP A 106 -25.20 -38.38 -12.44
N ILE A 107 -24.04 -38.59 -11.81
CA ILE A 107 -23.24 -37.54 -11.16
C ILE A 107 -22.58 -36.67 -12.23
N LYS A 108 -22.83 -35.37 -12.18
CA LYS A 108 -22.17 -34.36 -13.02
C LYS A 108 -21.15 -33.58 -12.19
N MET A 109 -19.89 -33.60 -12.63
CA MET A 109 -18.79 -32.88 -12.02
C MET A 109 -18.40 -31.72 -12.94
N VAL A 110 -18.16 -30.57 -12.36
CA VAL A 110 -17.74 -29.36 -13.07
C VAL A 110 -16.52 -28.74 -12.37
N PRO A 111 -15.66 -28.00 -13.08
CA PRO A 111 -14.55 -27.29 -12.44
C PRO A 111 -15.04 -26.35 -11.33
N GLU A 112 -14.28 -26.32 -10.22
CA GLU A 112 -14.54 -25.43 -9.10
C GLU A 112 -14.64 -23.97 -9.56
N ARG A 113 -15.55 -23.21 -8.94
CA ARG A 113 -15.67 -21.78 -9.15
C ARG A 113 -14.59 -21.02 -8.39
N LEU A 114 -13.63 -20.46 -9.09
CA LEU A 114 -12.60 -19.60 -8.53
C LEU A 114 -12.87 -18.12 -8.83
N ASN A 115 -12.47 -17.26 -7.91
CA ASN A 115 -12.45 -15.83 -8.18
C ASN A 115 -11.35 -15.54 -9.20
N SER A 116 -11.75 -15.16 -10.42
CA SER A 116 -10.84 -14.91 -11.55
C SER A 116 -10.31 -13.50 -11.61
N VAL A 117 -10.70 -12.63 -10.67
CA VAL A 117 -10.22 -11.24 -10.64
C VAL A 117 -8.73 -11.20 -10.31
N LYS A 118 -8.01 -10.49 -11.15
CA LYS A 118 -6.58 -10.25 -11.02
C LYS A 118 -6.36 -8.88 -10.40
N VAL A 119 -5.61 -8.80 -9.32
CA VAL A 119 -5.40 -7.57 -8.54
C VAL A 119 -3.92 -7.33 -8.34
N ILE A 120 -3.48 -6.10 -8.54
CA ILE A 120 -2.18 -5.61 -8.08
C ILE A 120 -2.44 -4.56 -7.01
N VAL A 121 -1.79 -4.67 -5.87
CA VAL A 121 -1.87 -3.69 -4.80
C VAL A 121 -0.52 -3.04 -4.59
N LEU A 122 -0.51 -1.72 -4.54
CA LEU A 122 0.67 -0.91 -4.27
C LEU A 122 0.48 -0.22 -2.91
N PHE A 123 1.36 -0.50 -1.95
CA PHE A 123 1.30 0.09 -0.60
C PHE A 123 2.39 1.13 -0.43
N ASP A 124 1.99 2.31 -0.02
CA ASP A 124 2.92 3.34 0.43
C ASP A 124 3.50 2.98 1.79
N VAL A 125 4.82 3.12 1.90
CA VAL A 125 5.57 2.94 3.15
C VAL A 125 6.24 4.24 3.60
N GLY A 126 5.81 5.38 3.10
CA GLY A 126 6.25 6.71 3.53
C GLY A 126 6.10 6.93 5.04
N GLY A 127 6.88 7.86 5.61
CA GLY A 127 6.86 8.13 7.07
C GLY A 127 5.52 8.59 7.62
N SER A 128 4.75 9.28 6.80
CA SER A 128 3.40 9.74 7.09
C SER A 128 2.38 8.61 7.24
N MET A 129 2.67 7.42 6.68
CA MET A 129 1.83 6.23 6.80
C MET A 129 1.90 5.51 8.15
N ASP A 130 2.84 5.87 9.04
CA ASP A 130 3.00 5.18 10.34
C ASP A 130 1.73 5.07 11.18
N PRO A 131 0.86 6.09 11.28
CA PRO A 131 -0.40 6.00 12.01
C PRO A 131 -1.40 4.98 11.41
N TYR A 132 -1.24 4.66 10.13
CA TYR A 132 -2.18 3.84 9.36
C TYR A 132 -1.70 2.40 9.12
N VAL A 133 -0.50 2.02 9.61
CA VAL A 133 0.10 0.69 9.38
C VAL A 133 -0.88 -0.43 9.74
N LYS A 134 -1.50 -0.36 10.92
CA LYS A 134 -2.46 -1.38 11.35
C LYS A 134 -3.64 -1.53 10.40
N LEU A 135 -4.19 -0.42 9.93
CA LEU A 135 -5.30 -0.42 8.97
C LEU A 135 -4.88 -1.02 7.62
N CYS A 136 -3.65 -0.72 7.17
CA CYS A 136 -3.08 -1.31 5.95
C CYS A 136 -2.82 -2.81 6.09
N GLU A 137 -2.36 -3.29 7.25
CA GLU A 137 -2.20 -4.72 7.54
C GLU A 137 -3.56 -5.43 7.50
N GLU A 138 -4.56 -4.82 8.11
CA GLU A 138 -5.92 -5.31 8.06
C GLU A 138 -6.43 -5.42 6.62
N LEU A 139 -6.28 -4.38 5.82
CA LEU A 139 -6.68 -4.39 4.42
C LEU A 139 -5.91 -5.43 3.62
N PHE A 140 -4.59 -5.53 3.80
CA PHE A 140 -3.74 -6.50 3.11
C PHE A 140 -4.16 -7.94 3.38
N SER A 141 -4.38 -8.29 4.66
CA SER A 141 -4.86 -9.61 5.05
C SER A 141 -6.23 -9.94 4.43
N ALA A 142 -7.15 -8.97 4.40
CA ALA A 142 -8.45 -9.13 3.77
C ALA A 142 -8.33 -9.37 2.26
N ILE A 143 -7.52 -8.58 1.56
CA ILE A 143 -7.26 -8.70 0.12
C ILE A 143 -6.65 -10.07 -0.19
N LYS A 144 -5.64 -10.50 0.57
CA LYS A 144 -4.99 -11.81 0.38
C LYS A 144 -5.95 -12.99 0.56
N THR A 145 -6.92 -12.84 1.46
CA THR A 145 -7.95 -13.87 1.67
C THR A 145 -8.98 -13.92 0.54
N GLU A 146 -9.31 -12.76 -0.05
CA GLU A 146 -10.39 -12.64 -1.03
C GLU A 146 -9.94 -12.89 -2.49
N PHE A 147 -8.67 -12.64 -2.83
CA PHE A 147 -8.16 -12.74 -4.18
C PHE A 147 -7.02 -13.76 -4.29
N LYS A 148 -7.20 -14.80 -5.11
CA LYS A 148 -6.15 -15.80 -5.39
C LYS A 148 -5.07 -15.25 -6.35
N ASN A 149 -5.49 -14.43 -7.33
CA ASN A 149 -4.60 -13.82 -8.31
C ASN A 149 -4.18 -12.42 -7.84
N LEU A 150 -3.42 -12.37 -6.75
CA LEU A 150 -2.94 -11.16 -6.11
C LEU A 150 -1.44 -11.01 -6.29
N GLU A 151 -1.03 -9.85 -6.77
CA GLU A 151 0.34 -9.35 -6.68
C GLU A 151 0.36 -8.09 -5.81
N TYR A 152 1.45 -7.89 -5.07
CA TYR A 152 1.59 -6.68 -4.26
C TYR A 152 3.00 -6.15 -4.31
N PHE A 153 3.13 -4.85 -4.17
CA PHE A 153 4.40 -4.13 -4.12
C PHE A 153 4.32 -2.99 -3.12
N TYR A 154 5.48 -2.53 -2.70
CA TYR A 154 5.64 -1.36 -1.86
C TYR A 154 6.32 -0.25 -2.65
N PHE A 155 5.97 0.98 -2.34
CA PHE A 155 6.60 2.20 -2.84
C PHE A 155 6.77 3.22 -1.71
N HIS A 156 7.43 4.32 -1.95
CA HIS A 156 7.63 5.38 -0.95
C HIS A 156 7.12 6.70 -1.51
N ASN A 157 6.15 7.29 -0.81
CA ASN A 157 5.45 8.54 -1.12
C ASN A 157 4.82 8.56 -2.52
N CYS A 158 5.63 8.52 -3.59
CA CYS A 158 5.17 8.54 -4.97
C CYS A 158 5.69 7.32 -5.73
N ILE A 159 4.96 6.91 -6.78
CA ILE A 159 5.39 5.82 -7.66
C ILE A 159 6.34 6.41 -8.71
N TYR A 160 7.57 5.86 -8.78
CA TYR A 160 8.59 6.21 -9.73
C TYR A 160 8.93 5.01 -10.63
N GLU A 161 10.18 4.93 -11.12
CA GLU A 161 10.63 3.86 -12.01
C GLU A 161 10.67 2.48 -11.37
N SER A 162 10.70 2.39 -10.03
CA SER A 162 10.84 1.11 -9.32
C SER A 162 9.98 1.01 -8.06
N VAL A 163 9.54 -0.22 -7.79
CA VAL A 163 8.83 -0.66 -6.58
C VAL A 163 9.50 -1.92 -6.05
N TRP A 164 9.12 -2.41 -4.87
CA TRP A 164 9.73 -3.61 -4.27
C TRP A 164 8.69 -4.48 -3.55
N LYS A 165 9.08 -5.73 -3.23
CA LYS A 165 8.22 -6.68 -2.51
C LYS A 165 8.65 -6.90 -1.06
N ASP A 166 9.89 -6.58 -0.72
CA ASP A 166 10.44 -6.74 0.62
C ASP A 166 11.02 -5.43 1.13
N ASN A 167 10.40 -4.85 2.15
CA ASN A 167 10.83 -3.58 2.75
C ASN A 167 12.21 -3.66 3.40
N ARG A 168 12.66 -4.85 3.82
CA ARG A 168 14.01 -5.05 4.37
C ARG A 168 15.08 -5.07 3.28
N ARG A 169 14.71 -5.47 2.05
CA ARG A 169 15.60 -5.59 0.89
C ARG A 169 15.31 -4.56 -0.19
N ARG A 170 14.61 -3.49 0.11
CA ARG A 170 14.16 -2.47 -0.84
C ARG A 170 15.28 -1.84 -1.69
N SER A 171 16.52 -1.84 -1.19
CA SER A 171 17.68 -1.34 -1.93
C SER A 171 18.32 -2.37 -2.87
N GLN A 172 18.05 -3.66 -2.68
CA GLN A 172 18.68 -4.76 -3.39
C GLN A 172 17.72 -5.42 -4.41
N GLU A 173 16.45 -5.56 -4.06
CA GLU A 173 15.43 -6.24 -4.87
C GLU A 173 14.38 -5.23 -5.30
N ARG A 174 14.59 -4.58 -6.45
CA ARG A 174 13.64 -3.64 -7.06
C ARG A 174 13.04 -4.23 -8.32
N PHE A 175 11.75 -3.94 -8.53
CA PHE A 175 11.01 -4.26 -9.73
C PHE A 175 10.77 -2.98 -10.52
N LEU A 176 11.14 -2.95 -11.78
CA LEU A 176 10.85 -1.80 -12.62
C LEU A 176 9.33 -1.72 -12.89
N VAL A 177 8.78 -0.54 -12.75
CA VAL A 177 7.35 -0.29 -13.05
C VAL A 177 7.07 -0.59 -14.53
N GLN A 178 8.05 -0.35 -15.41
CA GLN A 178 7.93 -0.72 -16.81
C GLN A 178 7.80 -2.24 -17.03
N ASP A 179 8.50 -3.05 -16.22
CA ASP A 179 8.38 -4.52 -16.29
C ASP A 179 7.02 -4.99 -15.77
N ILE A 180 6.45 -4.29 -14.80
CA ILE A 180 5.09 -4.56 -14.32
C ILE A 180 4.08 -4.30 -15.46
N ILE A 181 4.20 -3.16 -16.14
CA ILE A 181 3.37 -2.82 -17.30
C ILE A 181 3.50 -3.88 -18.41
N ASN A 182 4.70 -4.36 -18.67
CA ASN A 182 4.95 -5.35 -19.72
C ASN A 182 4.48 -6.77 -19.35
N LYS A 183 4.54 -7.12 -18.07
CA LYS A 183 4.23 -8.46 -17.56
C LYS A 183 2.75 -8.70 -17.33
N PHE A 184 2.05 -7.70 -16.82
CA PHE A 184 0.66 -7.82 -16.42
C PHE A 184 -0.26 -7.19 -17.48
N SER A 185 -1.29 -7.92 -17.86
CA SER A 185 -2.28 -7.45 -18.84
C SER A 185 -3.17 -6.33 -18.29
N SER A 186 -3.77 -5.56 -19.16
CA SER A 186 -4.60 -4.38 -18.81
C SER A 186 -5.85 -4.72 -17.98
N ASP A 187 -6.25 -6.01 -17.94
CA ASP A 187 -7.40 -6.50 -17.16
C ASP A 187 -7.13 -6.58 -15.64
N TYR A 188 -5.87 -6.40 -15.22
CA TYR A 188 -5.56 -6.28 -13.79
C TYR A 188 -6.18 -5.02 -13.19
N LYS A 189 -6.75 -5.19 -11.99
CA LYS A 189 -7.29 -4.09 -11.18
C LYS A 189 -6.18 -3.57 -10.28
N ILE A 190 -5.88 -2.28 -10.36
CA ILE A 190 -4.82 -1.66 -9.56
C ILE A 190 -5.43 -0.94 -8.36
N ILE A 191 -5.00 -1.32 -7.17
CA ILE A 191 -5.36 -0.67 -5.92
C ILE A 191 -4.10 -0.03 -5.34
N ILE A 192 -4.09 1.27 -5.19
CA ILE A 192 -3.00 2.00 -4.54
C ILE A 192 -3.48 2.41 -3.16
N VAL A 193 -2.68 2.14 -2.15
CA VAL A 193 -2.97 2.48 -0.75
C VAL A 193 -1.88 3.40 -0.24
N GLY A 194 -2.23 4.62 0.09
CA GLY A 194 -1.29 5.64 0.56
C GLY A 194 -1.99 6.92 0.95
N ASP A 195 -1.39 7.69 1.85
CA ASP A 195 -1.95 8.94 2.35
C ASP A 195 -1.81 10.11 1.37
N ALA A 196 -0.98 9.92 0.32
CA ALA A 196 -0.71 10.94 -0.68
C ALA A 196 -0.14 12.25 -0.09
N THR A 197 0.43 12.18 1.13
CA THR A 197 0.98 13.34 1.85
C THR A 197 2.48 13.43 1.62
N MET A 198 2.86 14.24 0.65
CA MET A 198 4.25 14.46 0.24
C MET A 198 4.44 15.88 -0.25
N ALA A 199 5.68 16.29 -0.51
CA ALA A 199 5.92 17.58 -1.13
C ALA A 199 5.46 17.56 -2.61
N PRO A 200 4.77 18.60 -3.10
CA PRO A 200 4.28 18.64 -4.50
C PRO A 200 5.37 18.38 -5.55
N TYR A 201 6.61 18.79 -5.28
CA TYR A 201 7.73 18.55 -6.22
C TYR A 201 8.09 17.07 -6.39
N GLU A 202 7.77 16.22 -5.41
CA GLU A 202 7.93 14.76 -5.54
C GLU A 202 7.06 14.19 -6.66
N ILE A 203 5.91 14.79 -6.89
CA ILE A 203 5.00 14.39 -7.97
C ILE A 203 5.38 15.03 -9.30
N THR A 204 5.78 16.32 -9.27
CA THR A 204 5.88 17.14 -10.46
C THR A 204 7.27 17.22 -11.07
N ASN A 205 8.34 16.98 -10.31
CA ASN A 205 9.70 17.22 -10.74
C ASN A 205 10.51 15.93 -10.89
N ALA A 206 11.41 15.92 -11.87
CA ALA A 206 12.53 14.97 -11.89
C ALA A 206 13.46 15.27 -10.71
N GLY A 207 14.04 14.23 -10.09
CA GLY A 207 14.84 14.37 -8.88
C GLY A 207 14.02 14.76 -7.64
N GLY A 208 12.68 14.63 -7.69
CA GLY A 208 11.79 14.97 -6.58
C GLY A 208 11.79 13.95 -5.45
N SER A 209 12.15 12.70 -5.71
CA SER A 209 12.18 11.67 -4.67
C SER A 209 13.20 12.00 -3.58
N ILE A 210 12.79 11.80 -2.32
CA ILE A 210 13.66 11.99 -1.15
C ILE A 210 14.59 10.80 -0.89
N GLU A 211 14.31 9.64 -1.48
CA GLU A 211 15.11 8.42 -1.24
C GLU A 211 16.18 8.18 -2.29
N HIS A 212 15.95 8.59 -3.53
CA HIS A 212 16.87 8.36 -4.64
C HIS A 212 16.65 9.41 -5.74
N TRP A 213 17.61 9.53 -6.64
CA TRP A 213 17.44 10.38 -7.81
C TRP A 213 16.54 9.67 -8.84
N ASN A 214 15.34 10.20 -9.09
CA ASN A 214 14.44 9.76 -10.14
C ASN A 214 14.64 10.60 -11.40
N GLU A 215 14.85 9.95 -12.55
CA GLU A 215 15.08 10.64 -13.83
C GLU A 215 13.80 11.31 -14.34
N GLU A 216 12.66 10.71 -14.12
CA GLU A 216 11.36 11.21 -14.53
C GLU A 216 10.47 11.50 -13.31
N ALA A 217 9.65 12.54 -13.41
CA ALA A 217 8.71 12.93 -12.37
C ALA A 217 7.66 11.84 -12.07
N GLY A 218 7.20 11.77 -10.83
CA GLY A 218 6.22 10.75 -10.40
C GLY A 218 4.94 10.75 -11.23
N HIS A 219 4.43 11.92 -11.61
CA HIS A 219 3.21 12.03 -12.44
C HIS A 219 3.34 11.33 -13.81
N VAL A 220 4.55 11.22 -14.36
CA VAL A 220 4.80 10.54 -15.65
C VAL A 220 4.56 9.04 -15.49
N TRP A 221 5.06 8.46 -14.41
CA TRP A 221 4.89 7.04 -14.10
C TRP A 221 3.42 6.69 -13.78
N ILE A 222 2.74 7.55 -13.02
CA ILE A 222 1.31 7.40 -12.73
C ILE A 222 0.50 7.42 -14.03
N LYS A 223 0.80 8.35 -14.96
CA LYS A 223 0.15 8.40 -16.28
C LYS A 223 0.45 7.18 -17.15
N ARG A 224 1.66 6.63 -17.10
CA ARG A 224 1.98 5.37 -17.81
C ARG A 224 1.16 4.20 -17.28
N LEU A 225 1.06 4.09 -15.94
CA LEU A 225 0.23 3.07 -15.31
C LEU A 225 -1.25 3.23 -15.69
N SER A 226 -1.81 4.44 -15.58
CA SER A 226 -3.22 4.69 -15.89
C SER A 226 -3.56 4.52 -17.37
N LYS A 227 -2.57 4.69 -18.26
CA LYS A 227 -2.76 4.42 -19.69
C LYS A 227 -2.82 2.92 -20.00
N HIS A 228 -2.13 2.09 -19.24
CA HIS A 228 -2.08 0.64 -19.46
C HIS A 228 -3.20 -0.07 -18.70
N PHE A 229 -3.40 0.28 -17.42
CA PHE A 229 -4.43 -0.32 -16.58
C PHE A 229 -5.65 0.60 -16.52
N GLU A 230 -6.74 0.17 -17.12
CA GLU A 230 -7.98 0.96 -17.20
C GLU A 230 -8.65 1.12 -15.83
N ASN A 231 -8.50 0.10 -14.97
CA ASN A 231 -9.17 0.02 -13.68
C ASN A 231 -8.19 0.27 -12.54
N MET A 232 -8.05 1.53 -12.14
CA MET A 232 -7.19 1.95 -11.05
C MET A 232 -7.98 2.75 -10.02
N ALA A 233 -7.72 2.53 -8.74
CA ALA A 233 -8.28 3.30 -7.64
C ALA A 233 -7.21 3.56 -6.58
N TRP A 234 -7.26 4.74 -5.98
CA TRP A 234 -6.43 5.13 -4.83
C TRP A 234 -7.27 5.09 -3.56
N LEU A 235 -6.82 4.35 -2.55
CA LEU A 235 -7.41 4.29 -1.22
C LEU A 235 -6.56 5.13 -0.27
N ASN A 236 -7.11 6.22 0.20
CA ASN A 236 -6.41 7.16 1.07
C ASN A 236 -6.90 7.01 2.53
N PRO A 237 -5.99 6.70 3.50
CA PRO A 237 -6.37 6.56 4.90
C PRO A 237 -6.63 7.89 5.61
N VAL A 238 -6.21 9.02 5.02
CA VAL A 238 -6.52 10.35 5.55
C VAL A 238 -8.01 10.66 5.34
N PRO A 239 -8.71 11.21 6.35
CA PRO A 239 -10.09 11.64 6.20
C PRO A 239 -10.28 12.64 5.04
N ASP A 240 -11.36 12.49 4.27
CA ASP A 240 -11.60 13.22 3.03
C ASP A 240 -11.83 14.74 3.26
N ASP A 241 -12.28 15.13 4.44
CA ASP A 241 -12.40 16.53 4.87
C ASP A 241 -11.06 17.28 4.97
N HIS A 242 -9.95 16.55 5.03
CA HIS A 242 -8.59 17.10 5.07
C HIS A 242 -7.93 17.21 3.69
N TRP A 243 -8.46 16.58 2.65
CA TRP A 243 -7.79 16.46 1.36
C TRP A 243 -7.57 17.80 0.65
N ASP A 244 -8.53 18.71 0.73
CA ASP A 244 -8.46 20.01 0.06
C ASP A 244 -7.41 20.95 0.67
N TYR A 245 -6.93 20.64 1.88
CA TYR A 245 -5.85 21.39 2.54
C TYR A 245 -4.44 20.88 2.19
N THR A 246 -4.33 19.74 1.49
CA THR A 246 -3.05 19.11 1.15
C THR A 246 -2.83 19.15 -0.36
N SER A 247 -1.90 19.99 -0.82
CA SER A 247 -1.66 20.21 -2.25
C SER A 247 -1.31 18.94 -3.02
N SER A 248 -0.53 18.01 -2.41
CA SER A 248 -0.17 16.75 -3.06
C SER A 248 -1.38 15.83 -3.26
N ILE A 249 -2.32 15.78 -2.30
CA ILE A 249 -3.57 15.03 -2.43
C ILE A 249 -4.41 15.60 -3.56
N CYS A 250 -4.53 16.95 -3.65
CA CYS A 250 -5.27 17.59 -4.75
C CYS A 250 -4.66 17.22 -6.12
N ILE A 251 -3.34 17.29 -6.27
CA ILE A 251 -2.65 16.96 -7.52
C ILE A 251 -2.88 15.48 -7.88
N LEU A 252 -2.71 14.56 -6.92
CA LEU A 252 -2.91 13.13 -7.18
C LEU A 252 -4.38 12.81 -7.49
N ARG A 253 -5.33 13.41 -6.77
CA ARG A 253 -6.77 13.25 -7.05
C ARG A 253 -7.12 13.66 -8.47
N GLU A 254 -6.55 14.77 -8.97
CA GLU A 254 -6.72 15.21 -10.35
C GLU A 254 -6.07 14.23 -11.34
N LEU A 255 -4.84 13.76 -11.08
CA LEU A 255 -4.15 12.77 -11.91
C LEU A 255 -4.90 11.43 -12.01
N PHE A 256 -5.63 11.06 -10.96
CA PHE A 256 -6.47 9.86 -10.90
C PHE A 256 -7.92 10.12 -11.36
N GLU A 257 -8.21 11.28 -11.96
CA GLU A 257 -9.56 11.62 -12.45
C GLU A 257 -10.64 11.46 -11.37
N ASN A 258 -10.32 11.87 -10.14
CA ASN A 258 -11.13 11.71 -8.94
C ASN A 258 -11.41 10.26 -8.52
N ARG A 259 -10.63 9.29 -8.98
CA ARG A 259 -10.68 7.88 -8.53
C ARG A 259 -9.86 7.65 -7.25
N MET A 260 -9.93 8.61 -6.32
CA MET A 260 -9.38 8.52 -4.97
C MET A 260 -10.52 8.42 -3.96
N TYR A 261 -10.44 7.43 -3.07
CA TYR A 261 -11.50 7.11 -2.12
C TYR A 261 -10.92 7.05 -0.71
N PRO A 262 -11.64 7.53 0.31
CA PRO A 262 -11.18 7.39 1.70
C PRO A 262 -11.18 5.92 2.11
N LEU A 263 -10.22 5.52 2.94
CA LEU A 263 -10.12 4.15 3.45
C LEU A 263 -11.14 3.93 4.58
N THR A 264 -12.41 4.12 4.24
CA THR A 264 -13.60 3.84 5.05
C THR A 264 -14.43 2.74 4.38
N LEU A 265 -15.43 2.20 5.08
CA LEU A 265 -16.31 1.19 4.47
C LEU A 265 -16.95 1.71 3.18
N LYS A 266 -17.52 2.91 3.22
CA LYS A 266 -18.17 3.53 2.06
C LYS A 266 -17.17 3.78 0.94
N GLY A 267 -16.00 4.36 1.25
CA GLY A 267 -14.98 4.62 0.24
C GLY A 267 -14.43 3.34 -0.40
N LEU A 268 -14.27 2.26 0.39
CA LEU A 268 -13.96 0.94 -0.15
C LEU A 268 -15.05 0.43 -1.10
N GLU A 269 -16.33 0.57 -0.71
CA GLU A 269 -17.43 0.15 -1.56
C GLU A 269 -17.47 0.93 -2.89
N ASP A 270 -17.26 2.25 -2.83
CA ASP A 270 -17.25 3.12 -3.99
C ASP A 270 -16.02 2.81 -4.88
N GLY A 271 -14.84 2.62 -4.30
CA GLY A 271 -13.63 2.21 -5.01
C GLY A 271 -13.75 0.84 -5.67
N MET A 272 -14.36 -0.13 -5.00
CA MET A 272 -14.61 -1.45 -5.57
C MET A 272 -15.67 -1.40 -6.69
N ALA A 273 -16.67 -0.54 -6.57
CA ALA A 273 -17.65 -0.32 -7.64
C ALA A 273 -17.00 0.29 -8.89
N GLU A 274 -16.07 1.25 -8.70
CA GLU A 274 -15.27 1.82 -9.80
C GLU A 274 -14.43 0.78 -10.51
N LEU A 275 -13.68 -0.02 -9.75
CA LEU A 275 -12.84 -1.08 -10.29
C LEU A 275 -13.63 -2.22 -10.96
N SER A 276 -14.93 -2.32 -10.75
CA SER A 276 -15.78 -3.37 -11.33
C SER A 276 -16.37 -3.00 -12.70
N LYS A 277 -16.23 -1.74 -13.11
CA LYS A 277 -16.62 -1.28 -14.45
C LYS A 277 -15.74 -1.92 -15.51
#